data_4690f0245b08506b657cf07b07ddc78f
#
_entry.id   4690f0245b08506b657cf07b07ddc78f
#
_cell.length_a   1.000
_cell.length_b   1.000
_cell.length_c   1.000
_cell.angle_alpha   90.00
_cell.angle_beta   90.00
_cell.angle_gamma   90.00
#
_symmetry.space_group_name_H-M   'P 1'
#
loop_
_entity.id
_entity.type
_entity.pdbx_description
1 polymer ?
#
loop_
_entity_poly.entity_id
_entity_poly.type
_entity_poly.pdbx_seq_one_letter_code
_entity_poly.pdbx_strand_id
1 'polypeptide(L)'
;LYHLRWGIETSFRELKYALGLSHFHSKKLDFIIQEIFARLIMYNFSMTITLAVVLSNRLKHSYQINFTQAFGICRRFFLDQNVNVEQLISRYLLPIRPNRSDQRRLIKKKFPGFLYRIA
;
A
#
# COMPACT_ATOMS: atom_id res chain seq x y z
N LEU A 1 0.46 -5.96 -22.63
CA LEU A 1 1.80 -6.06 -21.98
C LEU A 1 2.15 -4.78 -21.21
N TYR A 2 1.92 -3.58 -21.76
CA TYR A 2 2.26 -2.30 -21.13
C TYR A 2 1.50 -2.06 -19.81
N HIS A 3 0.23 -2.43 -19.72
CA HIS A 3 -0.59 -2.31 -18.51
C HIS A 3 -0.07 -3.15 -17.34
N LEU A 4 0.51 -4.31 -17.60
CA LEU A 4 1.10 -5.19 -16.57
C LEU A 4 2.33 -4.54 -15.93
N ARG A 5 3.13 -3.81 -16.71
CA ARG A 5 4.29 -3.06 -16.20
C ARG A 5 3.88 -1.99 -15.19
N TRP A 6 2.81 -1.23 -15.47
CA TRP A 6 2.29 -0.23 -14.52
C TRP A 6 1.84 -0.85 -13.20
N GLY A 7 1.28 -2.07 -13.23
CA GLY A 7 0.93 -2.80 -12.03
C GLY A 7 2.15 -3.08 -11.13
N ILE A 8 3.28 -3.48 -11.72
CA ILE A 8 4.54 -3.71 -10.99
C ILE A 8 5.07 -2.42 -10.36
N GLU A 9 5.11 -1.32 -11.12
CA GLU A 9 5.57 -0.02 -10.60
C GLU A 9 4.70 0.48 -9.45
N THR A 10 3.39 0.29 -9.53
CA THR A 10 2.45 0.62 -8.45
C THR A 10 2.70 -0.24 -7.22
N SER A 11 2.91 -1.54 -7.38
CA SER A 11 3.21 -2.45 -6.28
C SER A 11 4.51 -2.09 -5.56
N PHE A 12 5.56 -1.74 -6.28
CA PHE A 12 6.81 -1.26 -5.68
C PHE A 12 6.62 0.05 -4.91
N ARG A 13 5.81 0.96 -5.44
CA ARG A 13 5.49 2.20 -4.74
C ARG A 13 4.75 1.95 -3.43
N GLU A 14 3.79 1.04 -3.44
CA GLU A 14 3.02 0.66 -2.26
C GLU A 14 3.89 -0.03 -1.21
N LEU A 15 4.74 -0.98 -1.61
CA LEU A 15 5.72 -1.62 -0.74
C LEU A 15 6.66 -0.59 -0.11
N LYS A 16 7.18 0.33 -0.91
CA LYS A 16 8.15 1.32 -0.46
C LYS A 16 7.56 2.33 0.53
N TYR A 17 6.37 2.84 0.24
CA TYR A 17 5.79 3.95 1.01
C TYR A 17 4.71 3.51 1.98
N ALA A 18 3.75 2.69 1.58
CA ALA A 18 2.66 2.28 2.45
C ALA A 18 3.10 1.24 3.49
N LEU A 19 3.96 0.30 3.10
CA LEU A 19 4.52 -0.73 3.99
C LEU A 19 5.92 -0.41 4.50
N GLY A 20 6.50 0.71 4.08
CA GLY A 20 7.77 1.22 4.60
C GLY A 20 8.99 0.36 4.27
N LEU A 21 9.01 -0.31 3.10
CA LEU A 21 10.14 -1.16 2.69
C LEU A 21 11.47 -0.40 2.54
N SER A 22 11.45 0.93 2.53
CA SER A 22 12.66 1.77 2.51
C SER A 22 13.25 2.07 3.90
N HIS A 23 12.60 1.62 4.98
CA HIS A 23 13.01 1.91 6.36
C HIS A 23 13.19 0.60 7.12
N PHE A 24 14.41 0.31 7.53
CA PHE A 24 14.75 -0.89 8.28
C PHE A 24 15.07 -0.55 9.73
N HIS A 25 14.77 -1.48 10.65
CA HIS A 25 15.09 -1.35 12.07
C HIS A 25 16.49 -1.86 12.37
N SER A 26 16.93 -2.89 11.66
CA SER A 26 18.23 -3.51 11.87
C SER A 26 19.24 -3.11 10.79
N LYS A 27 20.52 -3.18 11.14
CA LYS A 27 21.66 -3.05 10.23
C LYS A 27 22.26 -4.39 9.82
N LYS A 28 21.90 -5.49 10.52
CA LYS A 28 22.38 -6.84 10.21
C LYS A 28 21.60 -7.40 9.03
N LEU A 29 22.32 -8.01 8.07
CA LEU A 29 21.74 -8.51 6.83
C LEU A 29 20.59 -9.49 7.06
N ASP A 30 20.76 -10.45 7.95
CA ASP A 30 19.74 -11.49 8.22
C ASP A 30 18.43 -10.89 8.71
N PHE A 31 18.48 -9.88 9.58
CA PHE A 31 17.30 -9.19 10.07
C PHE A 31 16.67 -8.27 9.02
N ILE A 32 17.48 -7.66 8.14
CA ILE A 32 16.95 -6.90 6.99
C ILE A 32 16.18 -7.83 6.06
N ILE A 33 16.72 -9.01 5.77
CA ILE A 33 16.05 -10.03 4.96
C ILE A 33 14.72 -10.45 5.60
N GLN A 34 14.70 -10.71 6.90
CA GLN A 34 13.47 -11.02 7.64
C GLN A 34 12.43 -9.88 7.52
N GLU A 35 12.85 -8.62 7.69
CA GLU A 35 11.95 -7.47 7.53
C GLU A 35 11.39 -7.36 6.11
N ILE A 36 12.20 -7.64 5.09
CA ILE A 36 11.74 -7.65 3.68
C ILE A 36 10.66 -8.70 3.48
N PHE A 37 10.92 -9.95 3.89
CA PHE A 37 9.95 -11.03 3.73
C PHE A 37 8.67 -10.79 4.54
N ALA A 38 8.77 -10.29 5.76
CA ALA A 38 7.60 -9.96 6.58
C ALA A 38 6.70 -8.92 5.87
N ARG A 39 7.29 -7.90 5.24
CA ARG A 39 6.54 -6.88 4.49
C ARG A 39 5.95 -7.43 3.19
N LEU A 40 6.64 -8.31 2.49
CA LEU A 40 6.11 -8.97 1.30
C LEU A 40 4.93 -9.88 1.65
N ILE A 41 5.01 -10.64 2.73
CA ILE A 41 3.91 -11.46 3.24
C ILE A 41 2.71 -10.57 3.58
N MET A 42 2.95 -9.48 4.32
CA MET A 42 1.88 -8.55 4.69
C MET A 42 1.27 -7.87 3.46
N TYR A 43 2.07 -7.56 2.44
CA TYR A 43 1.59 -7.04 1.17
C TYR A 43 0.66 -8.03 0.47
N ASN A 44 1.10 -9.27 0.28
CA ASN A 44 0.30 -10.29 -0.39
C ASN A 44 -1.01 -10.59 0.38
N PHE A 45 -0.93 -10.70 1.70
CA PHE A 45 -2.09 -10.87 2.57
C PHE A 45 -3.09 -9.73 2.41
N SER A 46 -2.62 -8.49 2.49
CA SER A 46 -3.46 -7.30 2.35
C SER A 46 -4.07 -7.18 0.96
N MET A 47 -3.31 -7.49 -0.10
CA MET A 47 -3.80 -7.46 -1.48
C MET A 47 -4.89 -8.53 -1.70
N THR A 48 -4.69 -9.73 -1.19
CA THR A 48 -5.69 -10.80 -1.29
C THR A 48 -7.02 -10.39 -0.67
N ILE A 49 -6.99 -9.84 0.54
CA ILE A 49 -8.20 -9.36 1.22
C ILE A 49 -8.82 -8.16 0.48
N THR A 50 -7.99 -7.18 0.12
CA THR A 50 -8.46 -5.93 -0.49
C THR A 50 -9.12 -6.17 -1.84
N LEU A 51 -8.57 -7.08 -2.65
CA LEU A 51 -9.13 -7.42 -3.96
C LEU A 51 -10.43 -8.25 -3.85
N ALA A 52 -10.65 -8.91 -2.73
CA ALA A 52 -11.90 -9.62 -2.45
C ALA A 52 -13.05 -8.70 -2.02
N VAL A 53 -12.76 -7.44 -1.64
CA VAL A 53 -13.78 -6.48 -1.22
C VAL A 53 -14.60 -6.02 -2.43
N VAL A 54 -15.90 -6.29 -2.37
CA VAL A 54 -16.86 -5.85 -3.41
C VAL A 54 -17.33 -4.44 -3.09
N LEU A 55 -17.01 -3.49 -3.94
CA LEU A 55 -17.50 -2.13 -3.82
C LEU A 55 -18.98 -2.05 -4.25
N SER A 56 -19.79 -1.36 -3.45
CA SER A 56 -21.20 -1.15 -3.79
C SER A 56 -21.34 -0.28 -5.04
N ASN A 57 -22.09 -0.77 -6.04
CA ASN A 57 -22.39 -0.04 -7.27
C ASN A 57 -23.38 1.14 -7.07
N ARG A 58 -23.84 1.42 -5.84
CA ARG A 58 -24.78 2.50 -5.51
C ARG A 58 -24.13 3.87 -5.35
N LEU A 59 -22.83 3.98 -5.55
CA LEU A 59 -22.10 5.25 -5.44
C LEU A 59 -22.34 6.12 -6.66
N LYS A 60 -22.63 7.41 -6.45
CA LYS A 60 -22.89 8.41 -7.52
C LYS A 60 -21.69 8.62 -8.45
N HIS A 61 -20.49 8.29 -8.00
CA HIS A 61 -19.23 8.49 -8.74
C HIS A 61 -18.42 7.21 -8.73
N SER A 62 -17.50 7.11 -9.68
CA SER A 62 -16.51 6.02 -9.68
C SER A 62 -15.50 6.24 -8.55
N TYR A 63 -15.30 5.21 -7.74
CA TYR A 63 -14.35 5.21 -6.63
C TYR A 63 -13.35 4.07 -6.79
N GLN A 64 -12.19 4.27 -6.21
CA GLN A 64 -11.14 3.25 -6.12
C GLN A 64 -10.74 3.04 -4.66
N ILE A 65 -10.20 1.89 -4.37
CA ILE A 65 -9.72 1.55 -3.04
C ILE A 65 -8.49 2.40 -2.68
N ASN A 66 -8.49 2.92 -1.46
CA ASN A 66 -7.32 3.55 -0.89
C ASN A 66 -6.40 2.46 -0.31
N PHE A 67 -5.43 1.99 -1.09
CA PHE A 67 -4.53 0.90 -0.68
C PHE A 67 -3.74 1.22 0.59
N THR A 68 -3.32 2.47 0.81
CA THR A 68 -2.62 2.86 2.03
C THR A 68 -3.49 2.63 3.28
N GLN A 69 -4.76 3.01 3.22
CA GLN A 69 -5.70 2.74 4.32
C GLN A 69 -6.04 1.26 4.42
N ALA A 70 -6.22 0.57 3.28
CA ALA A 70 -6.50 -0.85 3.25
C ALA A 70 -5.40 -1.67 3.93
N PHE A 71 -4.12 -1.37 3.69
CA PHE A 71 -3.00 -2.03 4.37
C PHE A 71 -3.05 -1.82 5.89
N GLY A 72 -3.36 -0.61 6.35
CA GLY A 72 -3.51 -0.32 7.78
C GLY A 72 -4.67 -1.09 8.42
N ILE A 73 -5.78 -1.25 7.69
CA ILE A 73 -6.96 -2.03 8.12
C ILE A 73 -6.62 -3.52 8.17
N CYS A 74 -5.99 -4.06 7.12
CA CYS A 74 -5.57 -5.46 7.06
C CYS A 74 -4.56 -5.81 8.17
N ARG A 75 -3.64 -4.87 8.50
CA ARG A 75 -2.72 -5.05 9.63
C ARG A 75 -3.46 -5.14 10.96
N ARG A 76 -4.49 -4.31 11.18
CA ARG A 76 -5.32 -4.40 12.38
C ARG A 76 -6.08 -5.72 12.42
N PHE A 77 -6.66 -6.15 11.31
CA PHE A 77 -7.33 -7.43 11.19
C PHE A 77 -6.38 -8.62 11.47
N PHE A 78 -5.14 -8.54 11.05
CA PHE A 78 -4.14 -9.56 11.34
C PHE A 78 -3.87 -9.70 12.86
N LEU A 79 -3.95 -8.59 13.59
CA LEU A 79 -3.76 -8.57 15.06
C LEU A 79 -5.06 -8.86 15.82
N ASP A 80 -6.20 -8.45 15.29
CA ASP A 80 -7.53 -8.64 15.88
C ASP A 80 -8.54 -8.97 14.78
N GLN A 81 -8.97 -10.23 14.74
CA GLN A 81 -9.89 -10.73 13.71
C GLN A 81 -11.34 -10.21 13.84
N ASN A 82 -11.67 -9.48 14.91
CA ASN A 82 -12.99 -8.87 15.07
C ASN A 82 -13.19 -7.60 14.22
N VAL A 83 -12.14 -7.15 13.52
CA VAL A 83 -12.21 -5.98 12.64
C VAL A 83 -13.00 -6.29 11.37
N ASN A 84 -14.07 -5.54 11.12
CA ASN A 84 -14.83 -5.65 9.86
C ASN A 84 -14.09 -4.93 8.73
N VAL A 85 -13.27 -5.69 8.00
CA VAL A 85 -12.38 -5.18 6.95
C VAL A 85 -13.15 -4.57 5.79
N GLU A 86 -14.20 -5.25 5.31
CA GLU A 86 -15.00 -4.81 4.16
C GLU A 86 -15.67 -3.45 4.44
N GLN A 87 -16.30 -3.31 5.59
CA GLN A 87 -16.95 -2.08 6.01
C GLN A 87 -15.94 -0.93 6.12
N LEU A 88 -14.77 -1.18 6.71
CA LEU A 88 -13.76 -0.16 6.88
C LEU A 88 -13.11 0.26 5.57
N ILE A 89 -12.79 -0.68 4.68
CA ILE A 89 -12.24 -0.36 3.34
C ILE A 89 -13.25 0.46 2.54
N SER A 90 -14.54 0.08 2.58
CA SER A 90 -15.60 0.81 1.88
C SER A 90 -15.82 2.24 2.40
N ARG A 91 -15.42 2.53 3.63
CA ARG A 91 -15.50 3.88 4.21
C ARG A 91 -14.41 4.82 3.70
N TYR A 92 -13.25 4.29 3.34
CA TYR A 92 -12.07 5.07 2.95
C TYR A 92 -11.75 4.99 1.45
N LEU A 93 -12.77 5.13 0.61
CA LEU A 93 -12.59 5.12 -0.84
C LEU A 93 -12.04 6.46 -1.36
N LEU A 94 -11.31 6.39 -2.46
CA LEU A 94 -10.82 7.57 -3.18
C LEU A 94 -11.68 7.82 -4.42
N PRO A 95 -12.16 9.06 -4.67
CA PRO A 95 -12.88 9.37 -5.89
C PRO A 95 -11.94 9.30 -7.10
N ILE A 96 -12.39 8.64 -8.16
CA ILE A 96 -11.70 8.67 -9.45
C ILE A 96 -12.05 10.00 -10.12
N ARG A 97 -11.05 10.82 -10.40
CA ARG A 97 -11.19 12.09 -11.10
C ARG A 97 -10.58 11.96 -12.50
N PRO A 98 -11.38 11.65 -13.52
CA PRO A 98 -10.89 11.58 -14.89
C PRO A 98 -10.38 12.94 -15.33
N ASN A 99 -9.38 12.95 -16.21
CA ASN A 99 -8.81 14.14 -16.84
C ASN A 99 -8.11 15.13 -15.89
N ARG A 100 -7.77 14.75 -14.67
CA ARG A 100 -6.94 15.57 -13.79
C ARG A 100 -5.47 15.24 -14.02
N SER A 101 -4.75 16.13 -14.68
CA SER A 101 -3.29 16.09 -14.78
C SER A 101 -2.71 17.21 -13.93
N ASP A 102 -1.98 16.85 -12.89
CA ASP A 102 -1.21 17.83 -12.12
C ASP A 102 0.24 17.80 -12.60
N GLN A 103 0.82 18.97 -12.88
CA GLN A 103 2.24 19.06 -13.20
C GLN A 103 3.06 18.55 -12.03
N ARG A 104 3.86 17.50 -12.28
CA ARG A 104 4.79 17.00 -11.28
C ARG A 104 5.88 18.04 -11.03
N ARG A 105 5.92 18.59 -9.86
CA ARG A 105 7.10 19.35 -9.42
C ARG A 105 8.26 18.36 -9.31
N LEU A 106 9.22 18.45 -10.23
CA LEU A 106 10.45 17.67 -10.20
C LEU A 106 11.34 18.20 -9.07
N ILE A 107 10.96 17.97 -7.84
CA ILE A 107 11.87 18.17 -6.71
C ILE A 107 12.85 17.02 -6.78
N LYS A 108 14.06 17.26 -7.27
CA LYS A 108 15.18 16.33 -7.18
C LYS A 108 15.55 16.17 -5.70
N LYS A 109 14.78 15.37 -4.97
CA LYS A 109 15.23 14.91 -3.67
C LYS A 109 16.39 13.96 -3.91
N LYS A 110 17.60 14.36 -3.54
CA LYS A 110 18.72 13.44 -3.40
C LYS A 110 18.34 12.45 -2.30
N PHE A 111 17.79 11.30 -2.70
CA PHE A 111 17.40 10.27 -1.75
C PHE A 111 18.62 9.38 -1.52
N PRO A 112 19.13 9.25 -0.29
CA PRO A 112 20.35 8.52 0.00
C PRO A 112 20.19 7.00 0.02
N GLY A 113 19.18 6.45 -0.63
CA GLY A 113 18.92 5.00 -0.61
C GLY A 113 18.03 4.58 0.54
N PHE A 114 18.39 3.49 1.21
CA PHE A 114 17.62 2.96 2.35
C PHE A 114 17.91 3.74 3.63
N LEU A 115 16.85 4.01 4.40
CA LEU A 115 16.94 4.66 5.69
C LEU A 115 16.78 3.62 6.81
N TYR A 116 17.68 3.70 7.79
CA TYR A 116 17.53 2.96 9.05
C TYR A 116 16.81 3.83 10.06
N ARG A 117 15.85 3.26 10.78
CA ARG A 117 15.28 3.94 11.94
C ARG A 117 16.34 3.94 13.04
N ILE A 118 16.65 5.12 13.53
CA ILE A 118 17.40 5.28 14.78
C ILE A 118 16.39 4.95 15.89
N ALA A 119 16.72 3.96 16.69
CA ALA A 119 15.90 3.55 17.82
C ALA A 119 15.83 4.69 18.86
#